data_38e8f93e604abdd1b70bb025f40cb0e8
#
_entry.id   38e8f93e604abdd1b70bb025f40cb0e8
#
_cell.length_a   1.000
_cell.length_b   1.000
_cell.length_c   1.000
_cell.angle_alpha   90.00
_cell.angle_beta   90.00
_cell.angle_gamma   90.00
#
_symmetry.space_group_name_H-M   'P 1'
#
loop_
_entity.id
_entity.type
_entity.pdbx_description
1 polymer ?
#
loop_
_entity_poly.entity_id
_entity_poly.type
_entity_poly.pdbx_seq_one_letter_code
_entity_poly.pdbx_strand_id
1 'polypeptide(L)'
;MDHKHSKKNTVPSQHSLQDIQRMISCFEDEILPNIPSKEEILQRAKQRRLQRQKVGSSLLSLVGVAIGLYWYNPSYQQQSYVSQLGEQKQVMLSDGSQIELNTNTKITVQQHLRSREIVLLQGEAMFTVAHGQNPVSRLFERDFTVTAGDVWIRDIGTIFNVDKHRDDEVMVTVLEGEVEVRRLNGKSLSMHLTEQQSIHYQNEQFGPVKTIDGYAITAWQTGKIVFEQKPLQEAIHNFQRYSDFTVEIEYDQLKQIPINGQFQAKNYQQFMQALPHVAPVKIQKINEHHWKVERK
;
A
#
# COMPACT_ATOMS: atom_id res chain seq x y z
N MET A 1 94.73 -34.10 40.85
CA MET A 1 94.37 -33.47 42.14
C MET A 1 92.87 -33.32 42.13
N ASP A 2 92.34 -34.30 42.66
CA ASP A 2 91.20 -34.54 43.51
C ASP A 2 90.49 -33.31 44.07
N HIS A 3 89.16 -33.24 43.93
CA HIS A 3 88.29 -33.07 45.05
C HIS A 3 86.83 -33.46 44.66
N LYS A 4 86.42 -34.68 45.07
CA LYS A 4 85.06 -35.14 45.22
C LYS A 4 84.29 -34.25 46.21
N HIS A 5 83.11 -33.72 45.78
CA HIS A 5 82.09 -33.29 46.73
C HIS A 5 80.90 -34.25 46.68
N SER A 6 80.79 -35.04 47.74
CA SER A 6 79.68 -35.90 48.11
C SER A 6 78.48 -35.03 48.48
N LYS A 7 77.37 -35.12 47.72
CA LYS A 7 76.10 -34.63 48.20
C LYS A 7 75.48 -35.64 49.15
N LYS A 8 75.45 -35.32 50.46
CA LYS A 8 74.61 -35.99 51.44
C LYS A 8 73.15 -35.76 51.10
N ASN A 9 72.43 -36.85 50.81
CA ASN A 9 70.98 -36.87 50.81
C ASN A 9 70.48 -36.76 52.25
N THR A 10 70.03 -35.60 52.68
CA THR A 10 69.31 -35.41 53.92
C THR A 10 67.85 -35.89 53.71
N VAL A 11 67.52 -36.98 54.35
CA VAL A 11 66.16 -37.46 54.52
C VAL A 11 65.37 -36.38 55.26
N PRO A 12 64.18 -35.91 54.81
CA PRO A 12 63.45 -34.92 55.57
C PRO A 12 63.11 -35.45 56.96
N SER A 13 63.33 -34.66 57.98
CA SER A 13 63.04 -35.01 59.38
C SER A 13 61.50 -35.26 59.52
N GLN A 14 61.12 -36.19 60.46
CA GLN A 14 59.75 -36.53 60.76
C GLN A 14 58.86 -35.28 61.06
N HIS A 15 59.47 -34.21 61.58
CA HIS A 15 58.80 -32.93 61.80
C HIS A 15 58.34 -32.24 60.50
N SER A 16 59.11 -32.33 59.43
CA SER A 16 58.73 -31.70 58.16
C SER A 16 57.57 -32.44 57.50
N LEU A 17 57.41 -33.73 57.71
CA LEU A 17 56.22 -34.49 57.18
C LEU A 17 54.97 -34.18 57.99
N GLN A 18 55.08 -33.99 59.31
CA GLN A 18 53.93 -33.59 60.13
C GLN A 18 53.46 -32.16 59.84
N ASP A 19 54.35 -31.25 59.55
CA ASP A 19 54.02 -29.87 59.18
C ASP A 19 53.36 -29.82 57.81
N ILE A 20 53.79 -30.65 56.86
CA ILE A 20 53.19 -30.78 55.58
C ILE A 20 51.75 -31.41 55.70
N GLN A 21 51.60 -32.43 56.55
CA GLN A 21 50.29 -33.04 56.82
C GLN A 21 49.30 -32.05 57.47
N ARG A 22 49.79 -31.23 58.46
CA ARG A 22 48.96 -30.16 59.05
C ARG A 22 48.58 -29.10 58.06
N MET A 23 49.47 -28.66 57.17
CA MET A 23 49.18 -27.71 56.14
C MET A 23 48.16 -28.27 55.17
N ILE A 24 48.26 -29.52 54.75
CA ILE A 24 47.29 -30.18 53.87
C ILE A 24 45.96 -30.31 54.58
N SER A 25 45.85 -30.68 55.84
CA SER A 25 44.60 -30.77 56.57
C SER A 25 43.90 -29.40 56.75
N CYS A 26 44.68 -28.34 57.04
CA CYS A 26 44.11 -26.99 57.06
C CYS A 26 43.57 -26.56 55.72
N PHE A 27 44.24 -26.90 54.60
CA PHE A 27 43.74 -26.64 53.27
C PHE A 27 42.49 -27.49 52.91
N GLU A 28 42.45 -28.77 53.36
CA GLU A 28 41.29 -29.60 53.19
C GLU A 28 40.06 -29.07 53.94
N ASP A 29 40.24 -28.65 55.23
CA ASP A 29 39.13 -28.09 56.03
C ASP A 29 38.60 -26.75 55.49
N GLU A 30 39.45 -25.95 54.82
CA GLU A 30 39.07 -24.63 54.30
C GLU A 30 38.51 -24.70 52.87
N ILE A 31 38.91 -25.66 52.04
CA ILE A 31 38.55 -25.79 50.64
C ILE A 31 37.40 -26.79 50.43
N LEU A 32 37.36 -27.92 51.12
CA LEU A 32 36.37 -28.98 50.98
C LEU A 32 34.92 -28.48 51.18
N PRO A 33 34.59 -27.61 52.16
CA PRO A 33 33.24 -27.11 52.34
C PRO A 33 32.77 -26.22 51.17
N ASN A 34 33.71 -25.65 50.40
CA ASN A 34 33.39 -24.75 49.28
C ASN A 34 33.38 -25.44 47.92
N ILE A 35 33.74 -26.72 47.83
CA ILE A 35 33.65 -27.50 46.60
C ILE A 35 32.26 -28.10 46.48
N PRO A 36 31.46 -27.66 45.51
CA PRO A 36 30.11 -28.22 45.35
C PRO A 36 30.16 -29.72 45.07
N SER A 37 29.30 -30.49 45.70
CA SER A 37 29.25 -31.93 45.53
C SER A 37 29.00 -32.32 44.07
N LYS A 38 29.41 -33.53 43.68
CA LYS A 38 29.16 -34.03 42.31
C LYS A 38 27.68 -33.99 41.95
N GLU A 39 26.81 -34.27 42.91
CA GLU A 39 25.36 -34.20 42.77
C GLU A 39 24.87 -32.75 42.50
N GLU A 40 25.42 -31.76 43.22
CA GLU A 40 25.09 -30.36 43.01
C GLU A 40 25.55 -29.84 41.64
N ILE A 41 26.75 -30.23 41.22
CA ILE A 41 27.26 -29.87 39.87
C ILE A 41 26.36 -30.44 38.79
N LEU A 42 25.96 -31.71 38.93
CA LEU A 42 25.05 -32.36 37.99
C LEU A 42 23.67 -31.75 38.00
N GLN A 43 23.11 -31.41 39.16
CA GLN A 43 21.82 -30.72 39.26
C GLN A 43 21.87 -29.32 38.63
N ARG A 44 22.90 -28.53 38.91
CA ARG A 44 23.09 -27.21 38.28
C ARG A 44 23.24 -27.30 36.75
N ALA A 45 23.99 -28.32 36.29
CA ALA A 45 24.14 -28.58 34.84
C ALA A 45 22.81 -28.97 34.19
N LYS A 46 22.02 -29.84 34.86
CA LYS A 46 20.68 -30.25 34.40
C LYS A 46 19.71 -29.07 34.38
N GLN A 47 19.69 -28.23 35.40
CA GLN A 47 18.86 -27.03 35.46
C GLN A 47 19.21 -26.03 34.35
N ARG A 48 20.52 -25.76 34.12
CA ARG A 48 20.99 -24.91 33.03
C ARG A 48 20.60 -25.47 31.67
N ARG A 49 20.67 -26.77 31.47
CA ARG A 49 20.24 -27.43 30.23
C ARG A 49 18.72 -27.28 29.99
N LEU A 50 17.91 -27.49 31.04
CA LEU A 50 16.45 -27.31 30.98
C LEU A 50 16.07 -25.84 30.75
N GLN A 51 16.73 -24.88 31.37
CA GLN A 51 16.52 -23.46 31.12
C GLN A 51 16.89 -23.09 29.68
N ARG A 52 18.03 -23.56 29.16
CA ARG A 52 18.43 -23.33 27.76
C ARG A 52 17.44 -23.96 26.78
N GLN A 53 16.93 -25.13 27.09
CA GLN A 53 15.89 -25.78 26.25
C GLN A 53 14.57 -24.98 26.27
N LYS A 54 14.13 -24.47 27.44
CA LYS A 54 12.93 -23.63 27.54
C LYS A 54 13.09 -22.30 26.80
N VAL A 55 14.25 -21.64 26.96
CA VAL A 55 14.56 -20.40 26.23
C VAL A 55 14.65 -20.65 24.73
N GLY A 56 15.31 -21.75 24.31
CA GLY A 56 15.41 -22.12 22.90
C GLY A 56 14.05 -22.45 22.26
N SER A 57 13.20 -23.19 22.97
CA SER A 57 11.85 -23.51 22.46
C SER A 57 10.93 -22.30 22.41
N SER A 58 11.01 -21.36 23.39
CA SER A 58 10.23 -20.13 23.34
C SER A 58 10.68 -19.19 22.22
N LEU A 59 11.99 -19.11 21.95
CA LEU A 59 12.52 -18.34 20.84
C LEU A 59 12.06 -18.89 19.49
N LEU A 60 12.11 -20.21 19.31
CA LEU A 60 11.61 -20.91 18.11
C LEU A 60 10.10 -20.68 17.89
N SER A 61 9.30 -20.70 18.95
CA SER A 61 7.87 -20.43 18.86
C SER A 61 7.59 -18.97 18.48
N LEU A 62 8.35 -18.00 19.02
CA LEU A 62 8.22 -16.59 18.64
C LEU A 62 8.58 -16.35 17.16
N VAL A 63 9.65 -16.98 16.68
CA VAL A 63 10.03 -16.93 15.27
C VAL A 63 8.95 -17.55 14.40
N GLY A 64 8.37 -18.70 14.80
CA GLY A 64 7.26 -19.33 14.08
C GLY A 64 6.02 -18.43 14.01
N VAL A 65 5.66 -17.76 15.08
CA VAL A 65 4.55 -16.79 15.11
C VAL A 65 4.87 -15.59 14.22
N ALA A 66 6.09 -15.04 14.28
CA ALA A 66 6.50 -13.92 13.42
C ALA A 66 6.45 -14.27 11.93
N ILE A 67 6.91 -15.47 11.56
CA ILE A 67 6.80 -15.99 10.19
C ILE A 67 5.32 -16.17 9.82
N GLY A 68 4.50 -16.75 10.70
CA GLY A 68 3.07 -16.91 10.48
C GLY A 68 2.36 -15.57 10.24
N LEU A 69 2.62 -14.55 11.07
CA LEU A 69 2.09 -13.19 10.89
C LEU A 69 2.59 -12.55 9.60
N TYR A 70 3.85 -12.77 9.26
CA TYR A 70 4.41 -12.27 8.00
C TYR A 70 3.72 -12.87 6.77
N TRP A 71 3.42 -14.17 6.77
CA TRP A 71 2.71 -14.84 5.66
C TRP A 71 1.22 -14.52 5.63
N TYR A 72 0.57 -14.47 6.79
CA TYR A 72 -0.85 -14.15 6.91
C TYR A 72 -1.15 -12.69 6.54
N ASN A 73 -0.19 -11.77 6.70
CA ASN A 73 -0.27 -10.35 6.37
C ASN A 73 -1.56 -9.68 6.90
N PRO A 74 -1.87 -9.75 8.22
CA PRO A 74 -3.11 -9.22 8.75
C PRO A 74 -3.21 -7.71 8.54
N SER A 75 -4.43 -7.22 8.28
CA SER A 75 -4.68 -5.78 8.33
C SER A 75 -4.74 -5.34 9.80
N TYR A 76 -4.02 -4.27 10.12
CA TYR A 76 -4.04 -3.68 11.47
C TYR A 76 -4.84 -2.38 11.53
N GLN A 77 -5.17 -1.81 10.38
CA GLN A 77 -5.96 -0.59 10.28
C GLN A 77 -6.80 -0.60 9.01
N GLN A 78 -8.07 -0.21 9.15
CA GLN A 78 -8.97 -0.02 8.01
C GLN A 78 -9.69 1.31 8.19
N GLN A 79 -9.73 2.12 7.12
CA GLN A 79 -10.41 3.41 7.09
C GLN A 79 -11.16 3.57 5.77
N SER A 80 -12.34 4.18 5.84
CA SER A 80 -13.13 4.52 4.66
C SER A 80 -13.21 6.03 4.51
N TYR A 81 -13.05 6.50 3.27
CA TYR A 81 -13.12 7.91 2.91
C TYR A 81 -14.18 8.09 1.83
N VAL A 82 -14.94 9.14 1.97
CA VAL A 82 -16.04 9.47 1.05
C VAL A 82 -15.96 10.95 0.71
N SER A 83 -16.14 11.29 -0.55
CA SER A 83 -16.46 12.62 -1.04
C SER A 83 -17.91 12.66 -1.49
N GLN A 84 -18.60 13.74 -1.19
CA GLN A 84 -19.99 13.95 -1.59
C GLN A 84 -20.08 14.42 -3.04
N LEU A 85 -21.31 14.49 -3.59
CA LEU A 85 -21.55 15.07 -4.91
C LEU A 85 -21.02 16.51 -4.98
N GLY A 86 -20.17 16.79 -5.94
CA GLY A 86 -19.50 18.09 -6.10
C GLY A 86 -18.34 18.35 -5.11
N GLU A 87 -18.08 17.46 -4.17
CA GLU A 87 -16.95 17.57 -3.24
C GLU A 87 -15.70 16.90 -3.81
N GLN A 88 -14.54 17.51 -3.58
CA GLN A 88 -13.23 16.91 -3.78
C GLN A 88 -12.54 16.83 -2.42
N LYS A 89 -11.82 15.75 -2.16
CA LYS A 89 -11.18 15.52 -0.86
C LYS A 89 -9.79 14.96 -1.03
N GLN A 90 -8.86 15.50 -0.26
CA GLN A 90 -7.49 15.01 -0.19
C GLN A 90 -7.30 14.18 1.08
N VAL A 91 -6.66 13.04 0.95
CA VAL A 91 -6.31 12.12 2.02
C VAL A 91 -4.82 11.88 2.00
N MET A 92 -4.14 12.16 3.11
CA MET A 92 -2.73 11.84 3.30
C MET A 92 -2.61 10.56 4.11
N LEU A 93 -1.91 9.57 3.59
CA LEU A 93 -1.63 8.33 4.29
C LEU A 93 -0.40 8.48 5.20
N SER A 94 -0.27 7.57 6.18
CA SER A 94 0.81 7.59 7.18
C SER A 94 2.21 7.40 6.60
N ASP A 95 2.32 6.89 5.38
CA ASP A 95 3.56 6.66 4.66
C ASP A 95 3.96 7.84 3.74
N GLY A 96 3.14 8.91 3.73
CA GLY A 96 3.33 10.08 2.88
C GLY A 96 2.66 9.97 1.50
N SER A 97 2.05 8.84 1.16
CA SER A 97 1.24 8.73 -0.06
C SER A 97 -0.01 9.61 0.04
N GLN A 98 -0.40 10.21 -1.07
CA GLN A 98 -1.55 11.10 -1.17
C GLN A 98 -2.60 10.49 -2.08
N ILE A 99 -3.85 10.56 -1.67
CA ILE A 99 -5.01 10.16 -2.46
C ILE A 99 -5.92 11.38 -2.60
N GLU A 100 -6.22 11.77 -3.83
CA GLU A 100 -7.18 12.81 -4.11
C GLU A 100 -8.45 12.17 -4.65
N LEU A 101 -9.55 12.39 -3.96
CA LEU A 101 -10.86 11.89 -4.32
C LEU A 101 -11.61 12.95 -5.12
N ASN A 102 -12.07 12.59 -6.29
CA ASN A 102 -12.98 13.41 -7.07
C ASN A 102 -14.41 13.35 -6.47
N THR A 103 -15.35 13.97 -7.12
CA THR A 103 -16.77 14.00 -6.72
C THR A 103 -17.36 12.59 -6.57
N ASN A 104 -18.26 12.42 -5.58
CA ASN A 104 -19.03 11.19 -5.36
C ASN A 104 -18.17 9.92 -5.34
N THR A 105 -17.03 10.00 -4.65
CA THR A 105 -16.02 8.93 -4.62
C THR A 105 -16.00 8.26 -3.25
N LYS A 106 -15.89 6.93 -3.24
CA LYS A 106 -15.80 6.12 -2.03
C LYS A 106 -14.65 5.14 -2.13
N ILE A 107 -13.73 5.22 -1.18
CA ILE A 107 -12.60 4.30 -1.05
C ILE A 107 -12.55 3.67 0.34
N THR A 108 -11.95 2.49 0.42
CA THR A 108 -11.52 1.87 1.67
C THR A 108 -10.02 1.62 1.60
N VAL A 109 -9.29 2.09 2.61
CA VAL A 109 -7.85 1.91 2.76
C VAL A 109 -7.60 0.88 3.85
N GLN A 110 -6.86 -0.17 3.54
CA GLN A 110 -6.46 -1.22 4.46
C GLN A 110 -4.93 -1.25 4.58
N GLN A 111 -4.44 -1.07 5.80
CA GLN A 111 -3.03 -1.11 6.13
C GLN A 111 -2.66 -2.50 6.64
N HIS A 112 -1.82 -3.20 5.90
CA HIS A 112 -1.28 -4.51 6.25
C HIS A 112 0.20 -4.40 6.63
N LEU A 113 0.76 -5.46 7.20
CA LEU A 113 2.18 -5.47 7.55
C LEU A 113 3.09 -5.30 6.32
N ARG A 114 2.71 -5.88 5.17
CA ARG A 114 3.50 -5.89 3.93
C ARG A 114 2.86 -5.16 2.76
N SER A 115 1.60 -4.73 2.87
CA SER A 115 0.87 -4.08 1.79
C SER A 115 0.02 -2.91 2.28
N ARG A 116 -0.30 -2.03 1.36
CA ARG A 116 -1.30 -0.97 1.46
C ARG A 116 -2.33 -1.25 0.39
N GLU A 117 -3.51 -1.67 0.80
CA GLU A 117 -4.56 -2.10 -0.11
C GLU A 117 -5.69 -1.10 -0.11
N ILE A 118 -5.99 -0.54 -1.27
CA ILE A 118 -7.07 0.41 -1.46
C ILE A 118 -8.14 -0.24 -2.33
N VAL A 119 -9.38 -0.12 -1.90
CA VAL A 119 -10.54 -0.53 -2.71
C VAL A 119 -11.28 0.72 -3.12
N LEU A 120 -11.31 1.01 -4.42
CA LEU A 120 -12.15 2.05 -5.02
C LEU A 120 -13.52 1.44 -5.30
N LEU A 121 -14.48 1.76 -4.42
CA LEU A 121 -15.84 1.23 -4.50
C LEU A 121 -16.64 1.91 -5.61
N GLN A 122 -16.50 3.24 -5.73
CA GLN A 122 -17.09 4.07 -6.79
C GLN A 122 -16.35 5.38 -6.94
N GLY A 123 -16.51 6.04 -8.07
CA GLY A 123 -15.99 7.37 -8.34
C GLY A 123 -14.59 7.35 -8.96
N GLU A 124 -13.85 8.40 -8.74
CA GLU A 124 -12.52 8.63 -9.34
C GLU A 124 -11.53 9.11 -8.31
N ALA A 125 -10.34 8.54 -8.34
CA ALA A 125 -9.27 8.92 -7.42
C ALA A 125 -7.91 8.99 -8.14
N MET A 126 -7.13 10.00 -7.77
CA MET A 126 -5.73 10.16 -8.13
C MET A 126 -4.86 9.66 -6.97
N PHE A 127 -3.86 8.88 -7.29
CA PHE A 127 -2.91 8.31 -6.35
C PHE A 127 -1.51 8.85 -6.63
N THR A 128 -0.91 9.50 -5.64
CA THR A 128 0.51 9.87 -5.64
C THR A 128 1.19 9.02 -4.58
N VAL A 129 1.93 8.01 -5.02
CA VAL A 129 2.50 7.02 -4.10
C VAL A 129 3.88 7.48 -3.64
N ALA A 130 4.09 7.52 -2.33
CA ALA A 130 5.38 7.83 -1.75
C ALA A 130 6.29 6.60 -1.75
N HIS A 131 7.52 6.78 -2.23
CA HIS A 131 8.55 5.74 -2.29
C HIS A 131 9.76 6.10 -1.45
N GLY A 132 10.47 5.09 -0.97
CA GLY A 132 11.72 5.26 -0.26
C GLY A 132 12.79 5.91 -1.12
N GLN A 133 13.45 6.95 -0.59
CA GLN A 133 14.45 7.72 -1.34
C GLN A 133 15.79 6.99 -1.53
N ASN A 134 16.02 5.89 -0.81
CA ASN A 134 17.25 5.13 -0.90
C ASN A 134 16.99 3.63 -1.11
N PRO A 135 17.98 2.86 -1.65
CA PRO A 135 17.79 1.45 -1.96
C PRO A 135 17.41 0.57 -0.75
N VAL A 136 17.87 0.92 0.45
CA VAL A 136 17.58 0.16 1.67
C VAL A 136 16.13 0.34 2.09
N SER A 137 15.60 1.56 2.02
CA SER A 137 14.19 1.82 2.34
C SER A 137 13.24 1.12 1.35
N ARG A 138 13.62 1.00 0.07
CA ARG A 138 12.84 0.28 -0.95
C ARG A 138 12.75 -1.22 -0.69
N LEU A 139 13.75 -1.84 -0.07
CA LEU A 139 13.71 -3.28 0.29
C LEU A 139 12.63 -3.61 1.33
N PHE A 140 12.24 -2.63 2.15
CA PHE A 140 11.23 -2.77 3.19
C PHE A 140 9.92 -2.05 2.84
N GLU A 141 9.80 -1.60 1.59
CA GLU A 141 8.61 -0.92 1.12
C GLU A 141 7.43 -1.89 1.01
N ARG A 142 6.27 -1.42 1.47
CA ARG A 142 5.04 -2.20 1.40
C ARG A 142 4.41 -2.00 0.02
N ASP A 143 3.98 -3.09 -0.60
CA ASP A 143 3.23 -3.01 -1.86
C ASP A 143 2.04 -2.04 -1.73
N PHE A 144 1.86 -1.19 -2.74
CA PHE A 144 0.68 -0.34 -2.86
C PHE A 144 -0.20 -0.88 -3.98
N THR A 145 -1.42 -1.28 -3.62
CA THR A 145 -2.35 -1.86 -4.57
C THR A 145 -3.70 -1.16 -4.53
N VAL A 146 -4.32 -1.01 -5.70
CA VAL A 146 -5.68 -0.48 -5.84
C VAL A 146 -6.53 -1.54 -6.53
N THR A 147 -7.69 -1.82 -5.95
CA THR A 147 -8.71 -2.67 -6.57
C THR A 147 -9.93 -1.82 -6.90
N ALA A 148 -10.36 -1.86 -8.15
CA ALA A 148 -11.56 -1.18 -8.66
C ALA A 148 -12.41 -2.18 -9.42
N GLY A 149 -13.52 -2.64 -8.84
CA GLY A 149 -14.27 -3.77 -9.40
C GLY A 149 -13.39 -5.00 -9.60
N ASP A 150 -13.33 -5.53 -10.80
CA ASP A 150 -12.50 -6.68 -11.18
C ASP A 150 -11.07 -6.30 -11.58
N VAL A 151 -10.71 -5.03 -11.55
CA VAL A 151 -9.37 -4.55 -11.92
C VAL A 151 -8.49 -4.42 -10.68
N TRP A 152 -7.35 -5.09 -10.72
CA TRP A 152 -6.29 -4.99 -9.72
C TRP A 152 -5.10 -4.26 -10.32
N ILE A 153 -4.58 -3.28 -9.58
CA ILE A 153 -3.52 -2.38 -10.00
C ILE A 153 -2.44 -2.42 -8.91
N ARG A 154 -1.18 -2.60 -9.29
CA ARG A 154 -0.02 -2.49 -8.40
C ARG A 154 0.87 -1.34 -8.86
N ASP A 155 1.18 -0.48 -7.95
CA ASP A 155 2.10 0.62 -8.13
C ASP A 155 3.56 0.14 -8.21
N ILE A 156 4.34 0.75 -9.11
CA ILE A 156 5.79 0.50 -9.29
C ILE A 156 6.57 1.83 -9.18
N GLY A 157 5.96 2.90 -8.61
CA GLY A 157 6.57 4.22 -8.44
C GLY A 157 5.88 5.29 -9.28
N THR A 158 4.62 5.67 -8.90
CA THR A 158 3.74 6.32 -9.86
C THR A 158 2.89 7.45 -9.29
N ILE A 159 2.44 8.28 -10.23
CA ILE A 159 1.22 9.08 -10.14
C ILE A 159 0.24 8.50 -11.15
N PHE A 160 -0.90 8.01 -10.70
CA PHE A 160 -1.91 7.40 -11.56
C PHE A 160 -3.33 7.71 -11.12
N ASN A 161 -4.24 7.70 -12.07
CA ASN A 161 -5.67 7.94 -11.87
C ASN A 161 -6.47 6.67 -12.13
N VAL A 162 -7.47 6.41 -11.29
CA VAL A 162 -8.42 5.32 -11.48
C VAL A 162 -9.82 5.89 -11.43
N ASP A 163 -10.58 5.67 -12.52
CA ASP A 163 -11.96 6.09 -12.65
C ASP A 163 -12.88 4.87 -12.72
N LYS A 164 -13.82 4.76 -11.77
CA LYS A 164 -14.85 3.73 -11.65
C LYS A 164 -16.22 4.38 -11.45
N HIS A 165 -16.72 5.06 -12.46
CA HIS A 165 -18.05 5.67 -12.37
C HIS A 165 -19.20 4.73 -12.67
N ARG A 166 -18.95 3.64 -13.37
CA ARG A 166 -19.89 2.57 -13.63
C ARG A 166 -19.39 1.27 -13.00
N ASP A 167 -20.30 0.40 -12.64
CA ASP A 167 -19.95 -0.84 -11.95
C ASP A 167 -19.14 -1.81 -12.82
N ASP A 168 -19.35 -1.78 -14.12
CA ASP A 168 -18.73 -2.64 -15.14
C ASP A 168 -17.59 -1.96 -15.91
N GLU A 169 -17.23 -0.72 -15.55
CA GLU A 169 -16.29 0.10 -16.30
C GLU A 169 -15.21 0.68 -15.37
N VAL A 170 -13.95 0.43 -15.72
CA VAL A 170 -12.80 1.00 -15.01
C VAL A 170 -11.81 1.54 -16.02
N MET A 171 -11.37 2.78 -15.83
CA MET A 171 -10.29 3.37 -16.58
C MET A 171 -9.09 3.59 -15.66
N VAL A 172 -7.92 3.11 -16.07
CA VAL A 172 -6.64 3.32 -15.37
C VAL A 172 -5.74 4.14 -16.27
N THR A 173 -5.18 5.21 -15.72
CA THR A 173 -4.32 6.14 -16.44
C THR A 173 -3.07 6.43 -15.64
N VAL A 174 -1.89 6.29 -16.25
CA VAL A 174 -0.60 6.61 -15.64
C VAL A 174 -0.15 7.99 -16.09
N LEU A 175 0.15 8.86 -15.12
CA LEU A 175 0.65 10.20 -15.38
C LEU A 175 2.17 10.28 -15.25
N GLU A 176 2.74 9.49 -14.31
CA GLU A 176 4.17 9.39 -14.07
C GLU A 176 4.51 7.98 -13.58
N GLY A 177 5.61 7.39 -14.08
CA GLY A 177 6.12 6.09 -13.66
C GLY A 177 5.44 4.91 -14.34
N GLU A 178 5.16 3.83 -13.61
CA GLU A 178 4.66 2.56 -14.15
C GLU A 178 3.72 1.86 -13.16
N VAL A 179 2.63 1.27 -13.66
CA VAL A 179 1.74 0.38 -12.90
C VAL A 179 1.59 -0.97 -13.60
N GLU A 180 1.45 -2.02 -12.79
CA GLU A 180 0.99 -3.33 -13.26
C GLU A 180 -0.53 -3.42 -13.12
N VAL A 181 -1.24 -3.80 -14.20
CA VAL A 181 -2.70 -3.95 -14.22
C VAL A 181 -3.06 -5.36 -14.63
N ARG A 182 -4.01 -5.98 -13.92
CA ARG A 182 -4.53 -7.31 -14.24
C ARG A 182 -5.98 -7.46 -13.76
N ARG A 183 -6.67 -8.47 -14.25
CA ARG A 183 -7.97 -8.87 -13.70
C ARG A 183 -7.78 -9.57 -12.35
N LEU A 184 -8.61 -9.23 -11.36
CA LEU A 184 -8.52 -9.76 -9.99
C LEU A 184 -8.71 -11.29 -9.96
N ASN A 185 -9.71 -11.80 -10.67
CA ASN A 185 -10.14 -13.20 -10.65
C ASN A 185 -9.84 -13.94 -11.98
N GLY A 186 -8.72 -13.67 -12.63
CA GLY A 186 -8.39 -14.27 -13.92
C GLY A 186 -6.98 -14.82 -14.01
N LYS A 187 -6.77 -15.79 -14.91
CA LYS A 187 -5.43 -16.22 -15.37
C LYS A 187 -4.88 -15.26 -16.42
N SER A 188 -5.40 -14.03 -16.53
CA SER A 188 -4.93 -13.06 -17.51
C SER A 188 -3.51 -12.62 -17.17
N LEU A 189 -2.71 -12.48 -18.22
CA LEU A 189 -1.39 -11.85 -18.16
C LEU A 189 -1.53 -10.46 -17.55
N SER A 190 -0.63 -10.10 -16.65
CA SER A 190 -0.50 -8.72 -16.20
C SER A 190 0.01 -7.85 -17.35
N MET A 191 -0.50 -6.63 -17.40
CA MET A 191 -0.09 -5.61 -18.35
C MET A 191 0.62 -4.49 -17.58
N HIS A 192 1.62 -3.90 -18.19
CA HIS A 192 2.34 -2.77 -17.66
C HIS A 192 1.92 -1.52 -18.41
N LEU A 193 1.48 -0.51 -17.68
CA LEU A 193 1.21 0.82 -18.20
C LEU A 193 2.32 1.75 -17.74
N THR A 194 2.85 2.51 -18.68
CA THR A 194 3.86 3.54 -18.42
C THR A 194 3.25 4.94 -18.54
N GLU A 195 4.06 5.94 -18.29
CA GLU A 195 3.66 7.36 -18.36
C GLU A 195 2.86 7.69 -19.64
N GLN A 196 1.79 8.47 -19.49
CA GLN A 196 0.84 8.88 -20.54
C GLN A 196 0.06 7.72 -21.19
N GLN A 197 0.04 6.55 -20.58
CA GLN A 197 -0.77 5.44 -21.05
C GLN A 197 -2.03 5.26 -20.21
N SER A 198 -3.10 4.87 -20.91
CA SER A 198 -4.39 4.56 -20.32
C SER A 198 -4.93 3.25 -20.87
N ILE A 199 -5.62 2.49 -20.01
CA ILE A 199 -6.36 1.30 -20.40
C ILE A 199 -7.80 1.37 -19.86
N HIS A 200 -8.72 0.91 -20.67
CA HIS A 200 -10.13 0.83 -20.36
C HIS A 200 -10.52 -0.64 -20.14
N TYR A 201 -11.17 -0.92 -19.03
CA TYR A 201 -11.75 -2.23 -18.72
C TYR A 201 -13.25 -2.11 -18.77
N GLN A 202 -13.91 -2.90 -19.61
CA GLN A 202 -15.35 -2.93 -19.76
C GLN A 202 -15.79 -4.31 -20.25
N ASN A 203 -16.99 -4.77 -19.86
CA ASN A 203 -17.54 -6.07 -20.25
C ASN A 203 -16.55 -7.22 -20.01
N GLU A 204 -15.90 -7.22 -18.84
CA GLU A 204 -14.92 -8.23 -18.41
C GLU A 204 -13.65 -8.33 -19.28
N GLN A 205 -13.36 -7.34 -20.10
CA GLN A 205 -12.22 -7.30 -21.01
C GLN A 205 -11.45 -5.99 -20.93
N PHE A 206 -10.14 -6.09 -21.06
CA PHE A 206 -9.28 -4.93 -21.26
C PHE A 206 -9.28 -4.53 -22.73
N GLY A 207 -9.52 -3.26 -22.99
CA GLY A 207 -9.32 -2.65 -24.30
C GLY A 207 -7.84 -2.47 -24.66
N PRO A 208 -7.55 -1.87 -25.81
CA PRO A 208 -6.17 -1.53 -26.18
C PRO A 208 -5.63 -0.42 -25.27
N VAL A 209 -4.31 -0.48 -24.99
CA VAL A 209 -3.58 0.62 -24.37
C VAL A 209 -3.60 1.82 -25.31
N LYS A 210 -3.94 2.99 -24.80
CA LYS A 210 -3.99 4.26 -25.55
C LYS A 210 -3.02 5.26 -24.92
N THR A 211 -2.40 6.07 -25.75
CA THR A 211 -1.68 7.26 -25.28
C THR A 211 -2.69 8.39 -25.10
N ILE A 212 -2.58 9.11 -24.00
CA ILE A 212 -3.49 10.18 -23.65
C ILE A 212 -2.74 11.44 -23.24
N ASP A 213 -3.42 12.60 -23.36
CA ASP A 213 -2.97 13.83 -22.72
C ASP A 213 -3.37 13.82 -21.22
N GLY A 214 -2.36 13.82 -20.36
CA GLY A 214 -2.56 13.85 -18.91
C GLY A 214 -3.33 15.08 -18.41
N TYR A 215 -3.30 16.20 -19.16
CA TYR A 215 -4.00 17.42 -18.79
C TYR A 215 -5.51 17.24 -18.66
N ALA A 216 -6.13 16.56 -19.62
CA ALA A 216 -7.57 16.32 -19.58
C ALA A 216 -7.98 15.46 -18.36
N ILE A 217 -7.13 14.50 -17.98
CA ILE A 217 -7.38 13.60 -16.84
C ILE A 217 -7.20 14.32 -15.51
N THR A 218 -6.26 15.26 -15.39
CA THR A 218 -5.98 16.00 -14.15
C THR A 218 -6.81 17.27 -13.98
N ALA A 219 -7.53 17.72 -15.02
CA ALA A 219 -8.29 18.97 -15.01
C ALA A 219 -9.28 19.08 -13.84
N TRP A 220 -9.84 17.94 -13.41
CA TRP A 220 -10.78 17.91 -12.30
C TRP A 220 -10.15 18.36 -10.96
N GLN A 221 -8.85 18.17 -10.74
CA GLN A 221 -8.14 18.64 -9.54
C GLN A 221 -8.25 20.18 -9.37
N THR A 222 -8.38 20.90 -10.49
CA THR A 222 -8.59 22.36 -10.51
C THR A 222 -10.07 22.74 -10.71
N GLY A 223 -10.99 21.77 -10.52
CA GLY A 223 -12.44 21.99 -10.66
C GLY A 223 -12.91 22.15 -12.10
N LYS A 224 -12.16 21.66 -13.08
CA LYS A 224 -12.47 21.80 -14.50
C LYS A 224 -12.78 20.45 -15.14
N ILE A 225 -13.53 20.48 -16.24
CA ILE A 225 -13.73 19.35 -17.15
C ILE A 225 -13.25 19.81 -18.53
N VAL A 226 -12.51 18.93 -19.20
CA VAL A 226 -12.01 19.16 -20.57
C VAL A 226 -12.67 18.16 -21.50
N PHE A 227 -13.23 18.66 -22.58
CA PHE A 227 -13.82 17.84 -23.64
C PHE A 227 -13.03 18.00 -24.94
N GLU A 228 -12.64 16.88 -25.53
CA GLU A 228 -12.00 16.77 -26.83
C GLU A 228 -12.83 15.82 -27.69
N GLN A 229 -13.61 16.36 -28.61
CA GLN A 229 -14.52 15.62 -29.49
C GLN A 229 -15.47 14.67 -28.72
N LYS A 230 -15.86 15.04 -27.48
CA LYS A 230 -16.75 14.21 -26.66
C LYS A 230 -18.21 14.32 -27.12
N PRO A 231 -18.95 13.22 -27.26
CA PRO A 231 -20.39 13.24 -27.55
C PRO A 231 -21.14 14.09 -26.51
N LEU A 232 -22.12 14.86 -26.92
CA LEU A 232 -22.94 15.72 -26.06
C LEU A 232 -23.53 14.92 -24.87
N GLN A 233 -24.01 13.71 -25.11
CA GLN A 233 -24.51 12.86 -24.03
C GLN A 233 -23.44 12.56 -22.97
N GLU A 234 -22.21 12.28 -23.40
CA GLU A 234 -21.09 12.01 -22.48
C GLU A 234 -20.70 13.30 -21.74
N ALA A 235 -20.70 14.45 -22.44
CA ALA A 235 -20.42 15.74 -21.80
C ALA A 235 -21.46 16.07 -20.72
N ILE A 236 -22.74 15.89 -20.98
CA ILE A 236 -23.82 16.06 -20.00
C ILE A 236 -23.62 15.10 -18.82
N HIS A 237 -23.34 13.82 -19.09
CA HIS A 237 -23.10 12.83 -18.04
C HIS A 237 -21.90 13.22 -17.15
N ASN A 238 -20.83 13.77 -17.73
CA ASN A 238 -19.70 14.26 -16.94
C ASN A 238 -20.11 15.41 -15.99
N PHE A 239 -20.97 16.33 -16.41
CA PHE A 239 -21.48 17.37 -15.50
C PHE A 239 -22.39 16.80 -14.41
N GLN A 240 -23.19 15.77 -14.72
CA GLN A 240 -24.05 15.07 -13.74
C GLN A 240 -23.25 14.38 -12.62
N ARG A 241 -21.97 14.12 -12.84
CA ARG A 241 -21.08 13.66 -11.77
C ARG A 241 -20.88 14.70 -10.66
N TYR A 242 -20.99 16.01 -10.96
CA TYR A 242 -20.73 17.12 -10.04
C TYR A 242 -22.00 17.81 -9.55
N SER A 243 -23.12 17.63 -10.21
CA SER A 243 -24.36 18.37 -9.93
C SER A 243 -25.58 17.48 -10.21
N ASP A 244 -26.60 17.64 -9.39
CA ASP A 244 -27.88 16.95 -9.58
C ASP A 244 -28.77 17.73 -10.57
N PHE A 245 -28.83 17.26 -11.80
CA PHE A 245 -29.72 17.77 -12.84
C PHE A 245 -30.00 16.71 -13.89
N THR A 246 -31.08 16.89 -14.63
CA THR A 246 -31.51 16.00 -15.72
C THR A 246 -31.61 16.75 -17.03
N VAL A 247 -31.28 16.05 -18.11
CA VAL A 247 -31.40 16.59 -19.48
C VAL A 247 -32.11 15.58 -20.35
N GLU A 248 -33.20 16.02 -20.96
CA GLU A 248 -33.88 15.29 -22.00
C GLU A 248 -33.32 15.71 -23.36
N ILE A 249 -32.85 14.76 -24.16
CA ILE A 249 -32.38 15.01 -25.53
C ILE A 249 -33.41 14.43 -26.48
N GLU A 250 -34.06 15.29 -27.27
CA GLU A 250 -35.22 14.93 -28.09
C GLU A 250 -34.90 13.89 -29.18
N TYR A 251 -33.73 13.99 -29.81
CA TYR A 251 -33.31 13.10 -30.89
C TYR A 251 -31.96 12.46 -30.63
N ASP A 252 -31.81 11.16 -30.93
CA ASP A 252 -30.55 10.41 -30.71
C ASP A 252 -29.37 11.00 -31.49
N GLN A 253 -29.62 11.62 -32.64
CA GLN A 253 -28.56 12.28 -33.40
C GLN A 253 -27.89 13.43 -32.64
N LEU A 254 -28.62 14.13 -31.77
CA LEU A 254 -28.09 15.22 -30.96
C LEU A 254 -27.15 14.72 -29.88
N LYS A 255 -27.36 13.49 -29.41
CA LYS A 255 -26.48 12.84 -28.39
C LYS A 255 -25.04 12.72 -28.85
N GLN A 256 -24.81 12.60 -30.16
CA GLN A 256 -23.48 12.35 -30.76
C GLN A 256 -22.78 13.65 -31.21
N ILE A 257 -23.38 14.82 -31.00
CA ILE A 257 -22.73 16.09 -31.36
C ILE A 257 -21.42 16.22 -30.58
N PRO A 258 -20.25 16.42 -31.27
CA PRO A 258 -18.99 16.53 -30.61
C PRO A 258 -18.85 17.86 -29.86
N ILE A 259 -18.50 17.80 -28.60
CA ILE A 259 -18.25 18.93 -27.74
C ILE A 259 -16.77 19.09 -27.52
N ASN A 260 -16.27 20.32 -27.64
CA ASN A 260 -14.91 20.71 -27.38
C ASN A 260 -14.90 21.90 -26.40
N GLY A 261 -13.90 21.92 -25.54
CA GLY A 261 -13.68 23.06 -24.65
C GLY A 261 -13.41 22.67 -23.20
N GLN A 262 -13.15 23.69 -22.41
CA GLN A 262 -12.89 23.57 -20.98
C GLN A 262 -13.98 24.30 -20.21
N PHE A 263 -14.52 23.66 -19.18
CA PHE A 263 -15.65 24.17 -18.41
C PHE A 263 -15.38 24.00 -16.91
N GLN A 264 -16.04 24.83 -16.09
CA GLN A 264 -16.07 24.65 -14.64
C GLN A 264 -17.01 23.47 -14.31
N ALA A 265 -16.49 22.44 -13.63
CA ALA A 265 -17.19 21.18 -13.37
C ALA A 265 -18.55 21.37 -12.66
N LYS A 266 -18.64 22.35 -11.73
CA LYS A 266 -19.84 22.63 -10.95
C LYS A 266 -20.81 23.58 -11.63
N ASN A 267 -20.46 24.16 -12.80
CA ASN A 267 -21.28 25.17 -13.47
C ASN A 267 -21.93 24.61 -14.73
N TYR A 268 -22.77 23.58 -14.57
CA TYR A 268 -23.51 23.01 -15.69
C TYR A 268 -24.49 24.00 -16.34
N GLN A 269 -24.99 24.99 -15.58
CA GLN A 269 -25.90 26.02 -16.13
C GLN A 269 -25.19 26.83 -17.22
N GLN A 270 -23.93 27.22 -16.97
CA GLN A 270 -23.14 27.94 -17.98
C GLN A 270 -22.88 27.08 -19.21
N PHE A 271 -22.60 25.77 -19.01
CA PHE A 271 -22.48 24.82 -20.14
C PHE A 271 -23.75 24.74 -20.95
N MET A 272 -24.91 24.54 -20.31
CA MET A 272 -26.20 24.47 -21.00
C MET A 272 -26.51 25.76 -21.76
N GLN A 273 -26.22 26.94 -21.20
CA GLN A 273 -26.40 28.25 -21.87
C GLN A 273 -25.44 28.44 -23.06
N ALA A 274 -24.25 27.87 -23.01
CA ALA A 274 -23.25 27.95 -24.07
C ALA A 274 -23.57 27.01 -25.27
N LEU A 275 -24.25 25.90 -25.04
CA LEU A 275 -24.51 24.89 -26.05
C LEU A 275 -25.11 25.44 -27.36
N PRO A 276 -26.13 26.35 -27.37
CA PRO A 276 -26.68 26.89 -28.63
C PRO A 276 -25.71 27.73 -29.48
N HIS A 277 -24.57 28.13 -28.88
CA HIS A 277 -23.54 28.90 -29.58
C HIS A 277 -22.46 28.01 -30.21
N VAL A 278 -22.30 26.78 -29.71
CA VAL A 278 -21.26 25.83 -30.17
C VAL A 278 -21.85 24.60 -30.88
N ALA A 279 -23.16 24.39 -30.82
CA ALA A 279 -23.86 23.27 -31.42
C ALA A 279 -25.19 23.71 -32.05
N PRO A 280 -25.69 23.02 -33.08
CA PRO A 280 -26.97 23.33 -33.74
C PRO A 280 -28.16 22.86 -32.88
N VAL A 281 -28.24 23.30 -31.63
CA VAL A 281 -29.28 22.91 -30.68
C VAL A 281 -29.95 24.14 -30.06
N LYS A 282 -31.17 23.94 -29.60
CA LYS A 282 -31.94 24.86 -28.78
C LYS A 282 -32.08 24.27 -27.39
N ILE A 283 -31.93 25.11 -26.37
CA ILE A 283 -32.04 24.70 -24.98
C ILE A 283 -33.26 25.31 -24.37
N GLN A 284 -34.09 24.45 -23.75
CA GLN A 284 -35.25 24.87 -22.98
C GLN A 284 -35.00 24.49 -21.50
N LYS A 285 -35.01 25.46 -20.60
CA LYS A 285 -35.01 25.25 -19.16
C LYS A 285 -36.46 24.98 -18.73
N ILE A 286 -36.74 23.74 -18.27
CA ILE A 286 -38.07 23.31 -17.79
C ILE A 286 -38.23 23.74 -16.34
N ASN A 287 -37.19 23.49 -15.50
CA ASN A 287 -37.09 24.01 -14.15
C ASN A 287 -35.60 24.13 -13.75
N GLU A 288 -35.29 24.32 -12.47
CA GLU A 288 -33.91 24.55 -12.03
C GLU A 288 -32.98 23.36 -12.25
N HIS A 289 -33.53 22.13 -12.22
CA HIS A 289 -32.79 20.90 -12.36
C HIS A 289 -33.16 20.09 -13.62
N HIS A 290 -34.05 20.60 -14.45
CA HIS A 290 -34.52 19.88 -15.65
C HIS A 290 -34.40 20.75 -16.90
N TRP A 291 -33.70 20.23 -17.89
CA TRP A 291 -33.41 20.88 -19.15
C TRP A 291 -33.81 19.99 -20.33
N LYS A 292 -34.16 20.61 -21.45
CA LYS A 292 -34.43 19.91 -22.70
C LYS A 292 -33.55 20.44 -23.81
N VAL A 293 -32.98 19.51 -24.59
CA VAL A 293 -32.16 19.79 -25.78
C VAL A 293 -32.98 19.42 -27.03
N GLU A 294 -33.26 20.40 -27.85
CA GLU A 294 -34.01 20.26 -29.06
C GLU A 294 -33.13 20.64 -30.27
N ARG A 295 -33.58 20.24 -31.47
CA ARG A 295 -32.93 20.68 -32.71
C ARG A 295 -33.24 22.16 -32.95
N LYS A 296 -32.24 22.89 -33.45
CA LYS A 296 -32.40 24.30 -33.83
C LYS A 296 -33.15 24.44 -35.12
#